data_e5cc300b4bd60bfed2fe84f0ae75fdb1
#
_entry.id   e5cc300b4bd60bfed2fe84f0ae75fdb1
#
_cell.length_a   1.000
_cell.length_b   1.000
_cell.length_c   1.000
_cell.angle_alpha   90.00
_cell.angle_beta   90.00
_cell.angle_gamma   90.00
#
_symmetry.space_group_name_H-M   'P 1'
#
loop_
_entity.id
_entity.type
_entity.pdbx_description
1 polymer ?
#
loop_
_entity_poly.entity_id
_entity_poly.type
_entity_poly.pdbx_seq_one_letter_code
_entity_poly.pdbx_strand_id
1 'polypeptide(L)'
;MKRFILIKRNGQWFSPNSDKPFSGVASCNGFTYRYTLDGRKVLLSKPRPNPQRVVKNLWLFENPKRRGFVNGLYYPFVTANGNTDIGAGIDMSKQTAAFRREAQRGLTPQRMNQELNKRVNEHLRKVDTALRRYTNYPDTVSPQIKEGLADLRYQVGSLGGYPKLLQSVAKGDLNGIQRESRVMSKNKKGQMQFDKRRYDARNSNYFYFRQGGMISPLMESIMPNTYKESRSEQMQREQTRRAAQKLQQKVNALKSGT
;
A
#
# COMPACT_ATOMS: atom_id res chain seq x y z
N MET A 1 -12.15 -17.50 -6.43
CA MET A 1 -13.29 -16.57 -6.14
C MET A 1 -13.80 -16.02 -7.46
N LYS A 2 -15.06 -16.33 -7.83
CA LYS A 2 -15.67 -15.79 -9.06
C LYS A 2 -15.87 -14.28 -8.89
N ARG A 3 -15.36 -13.48 -9.82
CA ARG A 3 -15.58 -12.03 -9.84
C ARG A 3 -17.02 -11.78 -10.28
N PHE A 4 -17.84 -11.23 -9.40
CA PHE A 4 -19.17 -10.76 -9.77
C PHE A 4 -19.04 -9.33 -10.34
N ILE A 5 -19.29 -9.20 -11.63
CA ILE A 5 -19.47 -7.90 -12.28
C ILE A 5 -20.97 -7.68 -12.36
N LEU A 6 -21.49 -6.63 -11.75
CA LEU A 6 -22.88 -6.23 -11.91
C LEU A 6 -22.96 -5.11 -12.94
N ILE A 7 -23.93 -5.20 -13.85
CA ILE A 7 -24.16 -4.23 -14.92
C ILE A 7 -25.42 -3.45 -14.57
N LYS A 8 -25.39 -2.12 -14.69
CA LYS A 8 -26.57 -1.27 -14.49
C LYS A 8 -27.28 -1.07 -15.83
N ARG A 9 -28.56 -1.49 -15.92
CA ARG A 9 -29.46 -1.29 -17.07
C ARG A 9 -30.76 -0.68 -16.56
N ASN A 10 -31.26 0.36 -17.21
CA ASN A 10 -32.53 1.03 -16.86
C ASN A 10 -32.71 1.30 -15.35
N GLY A 11 -31.62 1.78 -14.71
CA GLY A 11 -31.62 2.08 -13.28
C GLY A 11 -31.45 0.89 -12.34
N GLN A 12 -31.55 -0.35 -12.82
CA GLN A 12 -31.44 -1.57 -12.02
C GLN A 12 -30.10 -2.28 -12.25
N TRP A 13 -29.69 -3.14 -11.29
CA TRP A 13 -28.45 -3.92 -11.36
C TRP A 13 -28.72 -5.34 -11.84
N PHE A 14 -27.88 -5.88 -12.69
CA PHE A 14 -28.00 -7.21 -13.27
C PHE A 14 -26.69 -7.97 -13.16
N SER A 15 -26.76 -9.29 -12.95
CA SER A 15 -25.62 -10.16 -13.22
C SER A 15 -25.39 -10.26 -14.73
N PRO A 16 -24.15 -10.37 -15.24
CA PRO A 16 -23.85 -10.43 -16.68
C PRO A 16 -24.66 -11.47 -17.47
N ASN A 17 -25.02 -12.56 -16.80
CA ASN A 17 -25.73 -13.69 -17.42
C ASN A 17 -27.18 -13.80 -16.94
N SER A 18 -27.83 -12.71 -16.55
CA SER A 18 -29.18 -12.72 -16.01
C SER A 18 -29.96 -11.52 -16.54
N ASP A 19 -31.16 -11.77 -17.00
CA ASP A 19 -32.14 -10.73 -17.40
C ASP A 19 -33.01 -10.31 -16.19
N LYS A 20 -32.84 -10.95 -15.06
CA LYS A 20 -33.53 -10.56 -13.81
C LYS A 20 -32.70 -9.56 -13.02
N PRO A 21 -33.33 -8.48 -12.51
CA PRO A 21 -32.65 -7.53 -11.63
C PRO A 21 -32.02 -8.24 -10.41
N PHE A 22 -30.81 -7.83 -10.08
CA PHE A 22 -30.10 -8.35 -8.92
C PHE A 22 -30.48 -7.58 -7.66
N SER A 23 -30.90 -8.32 -6.64
CA SER A 23 -30.97 -7.81 -5.27
C SER A 23 -30.19 -8.73 -4.34
N GLY A 24 -29.48 -8.15 -3.39
CA GLY A 24 -28.65 -8.92 -2.49
C GLY A 24 -27.37 -8.23 -2.11
N VAL A 25 -26.46 -8.99 -1.53
CA VAL A 25 -25.14 -8.50 -1.12
C VAL A 25 -24.09 -9.02 -2.08
N ALA A 26 -23.27 -8.12 -2.61
CA ALA A 26 -22.12 -8.46 -3.44
C ALA A 26 -20.87 -7.72 -2.97
N SER A 27 -19.73 -8.39 -3.04
CA SER A 27 -18.42 -7.79 -2.70
C SER A 27 -17.61 -7.61 -3.97
N CYS A 28 -17.08 -6.41 -4.13
CA CYS A 28 -16.18 -6.05 -5.21
C CYS A 28 -15.01 -5.26 -4.63
N ASN A 29 -13.77 -5.73 -4.88
CA ASN A 29 -12.56 -5.04 -4.45
C ASN A 29 -12.44 -4.86 -2.92
N GLY A 30 -13.01 -5.79 -2.15
CA GLY A 30 -13.06 -5.70 -0.68
C GLY A 30 -14.16 -4.76 -0.17
N PHE A 31 -14.84 -4.02 -1.06
CA PHE A 31 -16.06 -3.31 -0.71
C PHE A 31 -17.25 -4.27 -0.77
N THR A 32 -18.12 -4.21 0.21
CA THR A 32 -19.37 -4.98 0.24
C THR A 32 -20.53 -4.03 0.11
N TYR A 33 -21.40 -4.30 -0.82
CA TYR A 33 -22.57 -3.48 -1.11
C TYR A 33 -23.83 -4.32 -1.01
N ARG A 34 -24.91 -3.69 -0.55
CA ARG A 34 -26.28 -4.17 -0.74
C ARG A 34 -26.88 -3.48 -1.96
N TYR A 35 -27.41 -4.28 -2.85
CA TYR A 35 -28.16 -3.84 -4.03
C TYR A 35 -29.63 -4.12 -3.80
N THR A 36 -30.48 -3.20 -4.14
CA THR A 36 -31.94 -3.31 -3.99
C THR A 36 -32.61 -3.34 -5.37
N LEU A 37 -33.80 -3.91 -5.45
CA LEU A 37 -34.54 -4.03 -6.72
C LEU A 37 -34.85 -2.68 -7.36
N ASP A 38 -34.99 -1.62 -6.56
CA ASP A 38 -35.17 -0.24 -7.02
C ASP A 38 -33.88 0.42 -7.53
N GLY A 39 -32.80 -0.36 -7.66
CA GLY A 39 -31.53 0.10 -8.22
C GLY A 39 -30.63 0.88 -7.24
N ARG A 40 -30.98 0.96 -5.95
CA ARG A 40 -30.09 1.56 -4.94
C ARG A 40 -28.92 0.64 -4.66
N LYS A 41 -27.78 1.27 -4.36
CA LYS A 41 -26.53 0.61 -3.95
C LYS A 41 -26.09 1.19 -2.63
N VAL A 42 -26.11 0.38 -1.57
CA VAL A 42 -25.73 0.79 -0.21
C VAL A 42 -24.40 0.13 0.17
N LEU A 43 -23.41 0.92 0.55
CA LEU A 43 -22.14 0.41 1.05
C LEU A 43 -22.32 -0.19 2.45
N LEU A 44 -22.06 -1.48 2.61
CA LEU A 44 -22.12 -2.20 3.89
C LEU A 44 -20.76 -2.25 4.58
N SER A 45 -19.69 -2.49 3.82
CA SER A 45 -18.33 -2.50 4.35
C SER A 45 -17.33 -2.02 3.30
N LYS A 46 -16.24 -1.45 3.78
CA LYS A 46 -15.11 -1.00 2.97
C LYS A 46 -13.84 -1.75 3.40
N PRO A 47 -12.92 -2.02 2.45
CA PRO A 47 -11.64 -2.59 2.80
C PRO A 47 -10.87 -1.63 3.70
N ARG A 48 -10.17 -2.20 4.69
CA ARG A 48 -9.34 -1.43 5.60
C ARG A 48 -7.87 -1.64 5.29
N PRO A 49 -7.01 -0.63 5.48
CA PRO A 49 -5.57 -0.84 5.44
C PRO A 49 -5.13 -1.95 6.40
N ASN A 50 -4.13 -2.71 6.01
CA ASN A 50 -3.53 -3.75 6.83
C ASN A 50 -2.25 -3.23 7.50
N PRO A 51 -2.28 -2.86 8.80
CA PRO A 51 -1.10 -2.35 9.49
C PRO A 51 0.07 -3.34 9.52
N GLN A 52 -0.22 -4.64 9.58
CA GLN A 52 0.82 -5.68 9.65
C GLN A 52 1.65 -5.74 8.37
N ARG A 53 1.06 -5.43 7.20
CA ARG A 53 1.80 -5.33 5.95
C ARG A 53 2.82 -4.20 6.01
N VAL A 54 2.42 -3.05 6.55
CA VAL A 54 3.32 -1.91 6.75
C VAL A 54 4.41 -2.25 7.76
N VAL A 55 4.07 -2.84 8.90
CA VAL A 55 5.05 -3.28 9.92
C VAL A 55 6.10 -4.23 9.33
N LYS A 56 5.66 -5.21 8.52
CA LYS A 56 6.59 -6.12 7.84
C LYS A 56 7.59 -5.36 6.97
N ASN A 57 7.13 -4.38 6.20
CA ASN A 57 8.01 -3.56 5.38
C ASN A 57 8.95 -2.69 6.22
N LEU A 58 8.47 -2.10 7.32
CA LEU A 58 9.33 -1.32 8.21
C LEU A 58 10.51 -2.15 8.73
N TRP A 59 10.29 -3.40 9.13
CA TRP A 59 11.38 -4.29 9.53
C TRP A 59 12.41 -4.50 8.42
N LEU A 60 11.98 -4.64 7.17
CA LEU A 60 12.88 -4.87 6.03
C LEU A 60 13.76 -3.66 5.70
N PHE A 61 13.30 -2.45 5.99
CA PHE A 61 14.01 -1.23 5.60
C PHE A 61 14.70 -0.52 6.75
N GLU A 62 14.07 -0.44 7.92
CA GLU A 62 14.62 0.30 9.06
C GLU A 62 15.65 -0.51 9.86
N ASN A 63 15.41 -1.81 10.02
CA ASN A 63 16.35 -2.67 10.77
C ASN A 63 16.49 -4.08 10.17
N PRO A 64 16.96 -4.20 8.91
CA PRO A 64 17.11 -5.51 8.25
C PRO A 64 18.10 -6.44 8.95
N LYS A 65 19.10 -5.88 9.63
CA LYS A 65 20.12 -6.63 10.38
C LYS A 65 19.73 -6.94 11.81
N ARG A 66 18.50 -6.60 12.22
CA ARG A 66 18.01 -6.77 13.60
C ARG A 66 18.98 -6.24 14.67
N ARG A 67 19.57 -5.06 14.44
CA ARG A 67 20.42 -4.41 15.45
C ARG A 67 19.64 -4.27 16.75
N GLY A 68 20.35 -4.45 17.88
CA GLY A 68 19.76 -4.44 19.21
C GLY A 68 18.98 -5.71 19.57
N PHE A 69 18.93 -6.74 18.71
CA PHE A 69 18.29 -8.02 19.02
C PHE A 69 19.32 -8.97 19.65
N VAL A 70 19.20 -9.21 20.96
CA VAL A 70 20.12 -10.04 21.76
C VAL A 70 19.30 -10.96 22.65
N ASN A 71 19.61 -12.25 22.69
CA ASN A 71 18.96 -13.25 23.56
C ASN A 71 17.42 -13.22 23.49
N GLY A 72 16.87 -13.05 22.26
CA GLY A 72 15.43 -13.05 22.03
C GLY A 72 14.71 -11.73 22.36
N LEU A 73 15.42 -10.70 22.78
CA LEU A 73 14.87 -9.39 23.14
C LEU A 73 15.47 -8.27 22.30
N TYR A 74 14.69 -7.22 22.08
CA TYR A 74 15.14 -5.98 21.44
C TYR A 74 15.57 -4.97 22.51
N TYR A 75 16.77 -4.44 22.37
CA TYR A 75 17.34 -3.38 23.19
C TYR A 75 17.60 -2.12 22.36
N PRO A 76 17.65 -0.94 22.99
CA PRO A 76 18.10 0.29 22.32
C PRO A 76 19.50 0.12 21.73
N PHE A 77 19.74 0.69 20.55
CA PHE A 77 21.05 0.71 19.90
C PHE A 77 21.33 2.08 19.28
N VAL A 78 22.60 2.44 19.18
CA VAL A 78 23.01 3.70 18.55
C VAL A 78 23.04 3.52 17.03
N THR A 79 22.39 4.44 16.32
CA THR A 79 22.39 4.49 14.85
C THR A 79 23.66 5.15 14.33
N ALA A 80 23.89 5.08 13.01
CA ALA A 80 25.03 5.75 12.37
C ALA A 80 25.02 7.29 12.52
N ASN A 81 23.86 7.86 12.80
CA ASN A 81 23.68 9.31 13.00
C ASN A 81 23.77 9.73 14.47
N GLY A 82 24.16 8.82 15.38
CA GLY A 82 24.28 9.07 16.80
C GLY A 82 22.96 9.02 17.59
N ASN A 83 21.84 8.84 16.95
CA ASN A 83 20.54 8.68 17.62
C ASN A 83 20.44 7.30 18.28
N THR A 84 19.68 7.19 19.35
CA THR A 84 19.36 5.90 19.97
C THR A 84 17.98 5.47 19.51
N ASP A 85 17.92 4.33 18.81
CA ASP A 85 16.69 3.74 18.30
C ASP A 85 16.45 2.36 18.93
N ILE A 86 15.20 1.86 18.85
CA ILE A 86 14.87 0.47 19.15
C ILE A 86 14.02 -0.14 18.03
N GLY A 87 14.21 -1.43 17.79
CA GLY A 87 13.41 -2.18 16.81
C GLY A 87 13.56 -1.62 15.39
N ALA A 88 12.47 -1.31 14.75
CA ALA A 88 12.44 -0.77 13.39
C ALA A 88 12.44 0.77 13.39
N GLY A 89 13.48 1.40 13.96
CA GLY A 89 13.69 2.84 13.88
C GLY A 89 12.81 3.69 14.81
N ILE A 90 12.45 3.15 15.98
CA ILE A 90 11.77 3.94 17.01
C ILE A 90 12.80 4.77 17.77
N ASP A 91 12.81 6.07 17.53
CA ASP A 91 13.67 7.05 18.19
C ASP A 91 13.34 7.12 19.69
N MET A 92 14.29 6.73 20.52
CA MET A 92 14.14 6.66 21.99
C MET A 92 14.05 8.04 22.64
N SER A 93 14.61 9.08 22.04
CA SER A 93 14.53 10.45 22.57
C SER A 93 13.09 10.98 22.63
N LYS A 94 12.26 10.52 21.71
CA LYS A 94 10.85 10.93 21.58
C LYS A 94 9.88 10.05 22.37
N GLN A 95 10.39 9.12 23.19
CA GLN A 95 9.54 8.19 23.92
C GLN A 95 9.29 8.63 25.35
N THR A 96 8.17 8.15 25.91
CA THR A 96 7.87 8.36 27.34
C THR A 96 8.92 7.70 28.22
N ALA A 97 9.12 8.23 29.43
CA ALA A 97 10.03 7.64 30.39
C ALA A 97 9.68 6.18 30.73
N ALA A 98 8.39 5.84 30.77
CA ALA A 98 7.92 4.48 31.00
C ALA A 98 8.36 3.53 29.86
N PHE A 99 8.16 3.92 28.60
CA PHE A 99 8.60 3.11 27.46
C PHE A 99 10.12 2.98 27.41
N ARG A 100 10.88 4.06 27.73
CA ARG A 100 12.34 3.99 27.79
C ARG A 100 12.82 2.99 28.83
N ARG A 101 12.24 2.97 30.04
CA ARG A 101 12.56 2.00 31.07
C ARG A 101 12.21 0.56 30.65
N GLU A 102 11.06 0.35 30.02
CA GLU A 102 10.66 -0.94 29.46
C GLU A 102 11.67 -1.42 28.39
N ALA A 103 12.03 -0.56 27.46
CA ALA A 103 12.98 -0.85 26.39
C ALA A 103 14.39 -1.18 26.90
N GLN A 104 14.86 -0.53 27.97
CA GLN A 104 16.15 -0.82 28.61
C GLN A 104 16.21 -2.23 29.23
N ARG A 105 15.06 -2.78 29.65
CA ARG A 105 14.94 -4.16 30.14
C ARG A 105 14.85 -5.20 29.02
N GLY A 106 14.66 -4.74 27.79
CA GLY A 106 14.46 -5.56 26.60
C GLY A 106 13.00 -5.81 26.29
N LEU A 107 12.64 -5.60 25.02
CA LEU A 107 11.29 -5.86 24.50
C LEU A 107 11.23 -7.19 23.76
N THR A 108 10.24 -8.01 24.07
CA THR A 108 9.98 -9.23 23.28
C THR A 108 9.59 -8.86 21.84
N PRO A 109 9.79 -9.75 20.84
CA PRO A 109 9.34 -9.53 19.47
C PRO A 109 7.85 -9.21 19.38
N GLN A 110 7.04 -9.86 20.21
CA GLN A 110 5.60 -9.62 20.28
C GLN A 110 5.31 -8.19 20.76
N ARG A 111 5.93 -7.77 21.87
CA ARG A 111 5.75 -6.41 22.42
C ARG A 111 6.23 -5.35 21.43
N MET A 112 7.35 -5.60 20.74
CA MET A 112 7.88 -4.71 19.73
C MET A 112 6.93 -4.56 18.53
N ASN A 113 6.36 -5.67 18.06
CA ASN A 113 5.35 -5.66 16.99
C ASN A 113 4.06 -4.94 17.40
N GLN A 114 3.62 -5.08 18.65
CA GLN A 114 2.46 -4.32 19.17
C GLN A 114 2.72 -2.81 19.11
N GLU A 115 3.91 -2.38 19.52
CA GLU A 115 4.29 -0.96 19.47
C GLU A 115 4.36 -0.43 18.04
N LEU A 116 4.95 -1.20 17.11
CA LEU A 116 4.99 -0.82 15.69
C LEU A 116 3.57 -0.75 15.08
N ASN A 117 2.70 -1.71 15.38
CA ASN A 117 1.31 -1.69 14.94
C ASN A 117 0.56 -0.45 15.44
N LYS A 118 0.76 -0.08 16.72
CA LYS A 118 0.18 1.15 17.28
C LYS A 118 0.61 2.38 16.48
N ARG A 119 1.90 2.50 16.18
CA ARG A 119 2.46 3.62 15.40
C ARG A 119 1.95 3.64 13.96
N VAL A 120 1.95 2.49 13.30
CA VAL A 120 1.41 2.37 11.94
C VAL A 120 -0.06 2.79 11.91
N ASN A 121 -0.88 2.38 12.87
CA ASN A 121 -2.28 2.82 12.96
C ASN A 121 -2.40 4.34 13.16
N GLU A 122 -1.49 4.95 13.93
CA GLU A 122 -1.43 6.41 14.07
C GLU A 122 -1.05 7.07 12.73
N HIS A 123 -0.04 6.52 12.02
CA HIS A 123 0.34 7.02 10.69
C HIS A 123 -0.83 6.91 9.69
N LEU A 124 -1.57 5.82 9.68
CA LEU A 124 -2.75 5.63 8.83
C LEU A 124 -3.83 6.70 9.12
N ARG A 125 -4.10 6.99 10.40
CA ARG A 125 -5.03 8.08 10.77
C ARG A 125 -4.54 9.45 10.28
N LYS A 126 -3.23 9.72 10.39
CA LYS A 126 -2.63 10.97 9.90
C LYS A 126 -2.61 11.05 8.38
N VAL A 127 -2.55 9.92 7.66
CA VAL A 127 -2.74 9.85 6.21
C VAL A 127 -4.17 10.29 5.84
N ASP A 128 -5.19 9.76 6.50
CA ASP A 128 -6.59 10.17 6.26
C ASP A 128 -6.78 11.67 6.51
N THR A 129 -6.19 12.21 7.59
CA THR A 129 -6.22 13.64 7.87
C THR A 129 -5.53 14.47 6.79
N ALA A 130 -4.39 14.01 6.28
CA ALA A 130 -3.67 14.70 5.21
C ALA A 130 -4.48 14.69 3.89
N LEU A 131 -5.09 13.56 3.55
CA LEU A 131 -5.91 13.40 2.34
C LEU A 131 -7.16 14.29 2.35
N ARG A 132 -7.78 14.53 3.50
CA ARG A 132 -8.97 15.42 3.63
C ARG A 132 -8.73 16.85 3.14
N ARG A 133 -7.49 17.29 3.02
CA ARG A 133 -7.15 18.60 2.46
C ARG A 133 -7.23 18.64 0.93
N TYR A 134 -7.28 17.47 0.27
CA TYR A 134 -7.23 17.35 -1.18
C TYR A 134 -8.42 16.61 -1.77
N THR A 135 -9.20 15.90 -0.94
CA THR A 135 -10.43 15.22 -1.34
C THR A 135 -11.45 15.17 -0.21
N ASN A 136 -12.71 15.36 -0.57
CA ASN A 136 -13.86 15.17 0.36
C ASN A 136 -14.12 13.67 0.64
N TYR A 137 -13.48 12.78 -0.13
CA TYR A 137 -13.73 11.34 -0.08
C TYR A 137 -12.45 10.53 0.21
N PRO A 138 -11.73 10.78 1.33
CA PRO A 138 -10.50 10.05 1.64
C PRO A 138 -10.75 8.55 1.78
N ASP A 139 -11.97 8.15 2.12
CA ASP A 139 -12.39 6.76 2.27
C ASP A 139 -12.45 5.98 0.95
N THR A 140 -12.46 6.67 -0.20
CA THR A 140 -12.42 6.04 -1.53
C THR A 140 -10.99 5.70 -1.98
N VAL A 141 -9.99 6.28 -1.33
CA VAL A 141 -8.58 5.94 -1.59
C VAL A 141 -8.32 4.50 -1.18
N SER A 142 -7.70 3.73 -2.07
CA SER A 142 -7.47 2.31 -1.82
C SER A 142 -6.65 2.07 -0.54
N PRO A 143 -6.91 0.99 0.20
CA PRO A 143 -6.14 0.63 1.39
C PRO A 143 -4.65 0.54 1.12
N GLN A 144 -4.26 -0.03 -0.02
CA GLN A 144 -2.87 -0.18 -0.40
C GLN A 144 -2.16 1.17 -0.58
N ILE A 145 -2.82 2.15 -1.22
CA ILE A 145 -2.27 3.51 -1.34
C ILE A 145 -2.10 4.12 0.05
N LYS A 146 -3.07 3.98 0.94
CA LYS A 146 -2.96 4.47 2.32
C LYS A 146 -1.82 3.81 3.08
N GLU A 147 -1.61 2.50 2.90
CA GLU A 147 -0.50 1.75 3.47
C GLU A 147 0.85 2.29 2.96
N GLY A 148 0.97 2.53 1.66
CA GLY A 148 2.17 3.12 1.06
C GLY A 148 2.44 4.55 1.54
N LEU A 149 1.39 5.36 1.72
CA LEU A 149 1.51 6.69 2.33
C LEU A 149 1.91 6.62 3.81
N ALA A 150 1.43 5.61 4.55
CA ALA A 150 1.82 5.40 5.95
C ALA A 150 3.29 4.98 6.07
N ASP A 151 3.77 4.09 5.18
CA ASP A 151 5.19 3.73 5.07
C ASP A 151 6.05 4.94 4.71
N LEU A 152 5.63 5.74 3.72
CA LEU A 152 6.32 6.98 3.37
C LEU A 152 6.37 7.95 4.55
N ARG A 153 5.23 8.15 5.22
CA ARG A 153 5.15 9.04 6.38
C ARG A 153 6.03 8.57 7.54
N TYR A 154 6.16 7.27 7.75
CA TYR A 154 7.09 6.72 8.75
C TYR A 154 8.54 7.13 8.44
N GLN A 155 8.94 7.06 7.17
CA GLN A 155 10.28 7.42 6.71
C GLN A 155 10.56 8.93 6.84
N VAL A 156 9.59 9.78 6.47
CA VAL A 156 9.82 11.23 6.35
C VAL A 156 9.23 12.06 7.49
N GLY A 157 8.52 11.42 8.42
CA GLY A 157 7.88 12.07 9.58
C GLY A 157 6.56 12.77 9.27
N SER A 158 6.43 13.44 8.12
CA SER A 158 5.24 14.18 7.73
C SER A 158 5.01 14.14 6.22
N LEU A 159 3.73 14.09 5.80
CA LEU A 159 3.34 14.23 4.39
C LEU A 159 3.13 15.70 3.97
N GLY A 160 3.33 16.66 4.87
CA GLY A 160 3.16 18.09 4.56
C GLY A 160 4.11 18.59 3.45
N GLY A 161 5.28 17.99 3.33
CA GLY A 161 6.24 18.26 2.26
C GLY A 161 5.90 17.60 0.90
N TYR A 162 4.79 16.86 0.80
CA TYR A 162 4.41 16.09 -0.40
C TYR A 162 3.04 16.49 -0.98
N PRO A 163 2.75 17.79 -1.20
CA PRO A 163 1.44 18.23 -1.67
C PRO A 163 1.07 17.66 -3.04
N LYS A 164 2.02 17.57 -3.97
CA LYS A 164 1.80 17.00 -5.31
C LYS A 164 1.46 15.51 -5.26
N LEU A 165 2.10 14.74 -4.36
CA LEU A 165 1.75 13.34 -4.11
C LEU A 165 0.30 13.21 -3.64
N LEU A 166 -0.10 13.98 -2.64
CA LEU A 166 -1.47 13.94 -2.10
C LEU A 166 -2.52 14.37 -3.13
N GLN A 167 -2.20 15.35 -3.99
CA GLN A 167 -3.03 15.73 -5.13
C GLN A 167 -3.17 14.60 -6.14
N SER A 168 -2.05 13.92 -6.48
CA SER A 168 -2.07 12.77 -7.39
C SER A 168 -2.92 11.62 -6.83
N VAL A 169 -2.82 11.37 -5.52
CA VAL A 169 -3.67 10.38 -4.85
C VAL A 169 -5.15 10.76 -4.92
N ALA A 170 -5.48 12.03 -4.64
CA ALA A 170 -6.85 12.52 -4.69
C ALA A 170 -7.48 12.43 -6.09
N LYS A 171 -6.65 12.59 -7.14
CA LYS A 171 -7.06 12.48 -8.54
C LYS A 171 -7.01 11.04 -9.09
N GLY A 172 -6.44 10.09 -8.34
CA GLY A 172 -6.20 8.73 -8.83
C GLY A 172 -5.11 8.64 -9.91
N ASP A 173 -4.22 9.64 -9.98
CA ASP A 173 -3.09 9.68 -10.92
C ASP A 173 -1.96 8.78 -10.43
N LEU A 174 -1.95 7.52 -10.90
CA LEU A 174 -0.95 6.52 -10.51
C LEU A 174 0.48 6.91 -10.92
N ASN A 175 0.65 7.51 -12.10
CA ASN A 175 1.95 7.96 -12.57
C ASN A 175 2.47 9.12 -11.69
N GLY A 176 1.58 10.04 -11.32
CA GLY A 176 1.88 11.10 -10.36
C GLY A 176 2.24 10.56 -8.99
N ILE A 177 1.49 9.56 -8.48
CA ILE A 177 1.81 8.90 -7.20
C ILE A 177 3.22 8.30 -7.23
N GLN A 178 3.58 7.58 -8.28
CA GLN A 178 4.92 7.00 -8.43
C GLN A 178 5.99 8.08 -8.50
N ARG A 179 5.81 9.09 -9.35
CA ARG A 179 6.79 10.17 -9.54
C ARG A 179 7.03 10.96 -8.26
N GLU A 180 5.95 11.33 -7.57
CA GLU A 180 5.99 12.23 -6.40
C GLU A 180 6.31 11.51 -5.08
N SER A 181 6.32 10.16 -5.04
CA SER A 181 6.65 9.38 -3.84
C SER A 181 8.16 9.18 -3.61
N ARG A 182 8.99 9.84 -4.40
CA ARG A 182 10.45 9.79 -4.26
C ARG A 182 10.91 10.48 -2.98
N VAL A 183 11.82 9.83 -2.26
CA VAL A 183 12.44 10.38 -1.05
C VAL A 183 13.92 10.59 -1.32
N MET A 184 14.37 11.80 -1.07
CA MET A 184 15.78 12.15 -1.07
C MET A 184 16.30 12.14 0.37
N SER A 185 17.39 11.47 0.62
CA SER A 185 18.07 11.44 1.92
C SER A 185 19.53 11.88 1.75
N LYS A 186 20.12 12.42 2.80
CA LYS A 186 21.56 12.74 2.80
C LYS A 186 22.36 11.45 3.02
N ASN A 187 23.35 11.21 2.18
CA ASN A 187 24.35 10.15 2.40
C ASN A 187 25.36 10.58 3.49
N LYS A 188 26.31 9.71 3.81
CA LYS A 188 27.36 9.99 4.82
C LYS A 188 28.23 11.20 4.50
N LYS A 189 28.29 11.63 3.24
CA LYS A 189 29.02 12.80 2.75
C LYS A 189 28.13 14.06 2.70
N GLY A 190 26.90 14.01 3.21
CA GLY A 190 25.96 15.12 3.21
C GLY A 190 25.29 15.38 1.85
N GLN A 191 25.58 14.59 0.81
CA GLN A 191 25.00 14.72 -0.52
C GLN A 191 23.61 14.11 -0.53
N MET A 192 22.68 14.78 -1.27
CA MET A 192 21.33 14.25 -1.47
C MET A 192 21.38 13.01 -2.35
N GLN A 193 20.87 11.92 -1.84
CA GLN A 193 20.79 10.63 -2.53
C GLN A 193 19.36 10.14 -2.57
N PHE A 194 18.95 9.60 -3.72
CA PHE A 194 17.65 8.99 -3.90
C PHE A 194 17.60 7.60 -3.22
N ASP A 195 16.66 7.40 -2.30
CA ASP A 195 16.41 6.10 -1.69
C ASP A 195 15.64 5.19 -2.64
N LYS A 196 16.34 4.73 -3.68
CA LYS A 196 15.78 3.90 -4.73
C LYS A 196 15.24 2.57 -4.20
N ARG A 197 15.94 1.92 -3.27
CA ARG A 197 15.56 0.61 -2.75
C ARG A 197 14.19 0.65 -2.08
N ARG A 198 13.97 1.61 -1.20
CA ARG A 198 12.69 1.77 -0.49
C ARG A 198 11.58 2.29 -1.41
N TYR A 199 11.92 3.14 -2.36
CA TYR A 199 11.01 3.60 -3.39
C TYR A 199 10.49 2.45 -4.25
N ASP A 200 11.38 1.59 -4.78
CA ASP A 200 11.00 0.45 -5.61
C ASP A 200 10.11 -0.53 -4.84
N ALA A 201 10.47 -0.82 -3.58
CA ALA A 201 9.66 -1.68 -2.73
C ALA A 201 8.29 -1.08 -2.40
N ARG A 202 8.22 0.23 -2.14
CA ARG A 202 6.95 0.92 -1.90
C ARG A 202 6.07 0.88 -3.13
N ASN A 203 6.62 1.16 -4.30
CA ASN A 203 5.87 1.05 -5.54
C ASN A 203 5.39 -0.38 -5.79
N SER A 204 6.25 -1.38 -5.66
CA SER A 204 5.87 -2.78 -5.87
C SER A 204 4.81 -3.27 -4.89
N ASN A 205 4.90 -2.89 -3.61
CA ASN A 205 4.03 -3.42 -2.56
C ASN A 205 2.70 -2.66 -2.44
N TYR A 206 2.68 -1.36 -2.77
CA TYR A 206 1.55 -0.48 -2.46
C TYR A 206 1.03 0.30 -3.66
N PHE A 207 1.89 0.80 -4.55
CA PHE A 207 1.50 1.69 -5.64
C PHE A 207 1.44 1.00 -6.98
N TYR A 208 1.97 -0.23 -7.09
CA TYR A 208 2.01 -0.95 -8.35
C TYR A 208 0.75 -1.80 -8.53
N PHE A 209 -0.17 -1.31 -9.35
CA PHE A 209 -1.43 -2.01 -9.67
C PHE A 209 -1.33 -2.91 -10.89
N ARG A 210 -0.13 -3.38 -11.28
CA ARG A 210 0.01 -4.37 -12.35
C ARG A 210 -0.45 -5.74 -11.87
N GLN A 211 -1.44 -6.27 -12.54
CA GLN A 211 -2.06 -7.59 -12.41
C GLN A 211 -3.12 -7.70 -11.31
N GLY A 212 -4.30 -7.14 -11.57
CA GLY A 212 -5.54 -7.46 -10.87
C GLY A 212 -5.75 -6.78 -9.53
N GLY A 213 -4.88 -5.85 -9.16
CA GLY A 213 -5.11 -4.93 -8.06
C GLY A 213 -6.08 -3.84 -8.51
N MET A 214 -7.25 -3.87 -7.96
CA MET A 214 -8.42 -3.15 -8.38
C MET A 214 -8.35 -1.71 -7.94
N ILE A 215 -8.42 -0.80 -8.90
CA ILE A 215 -8.93 0.56 -8.67
C ILE A 215 -10.31 0.39 -8.05
N SER A 216 -10.60 1.11 -6.96
CA SER A 216 -11.95 1.13 -6.42
C SER A 216 -12.94 1.43 -7.55
N PRO A 217 -14.10 0.76 -7.66
CA PRO A 217 -15.11 1.06 -8.67
C PRO A 217 -15.52 2.53 -8.69
N LEU A 218 -15.37 3.22 -7.55
CA LEU A 218 -15.58 4.66 -7.47
C LEU A 218 -14.49 5.46 -8.20
N MET A 219 -13.25 4.97 -8.17
CA MET A 219 -12.14 5.58 -8.91
C MET A 219 -12.26 5.33 -10.42
N GLU A 220 -12.75 4.16 -10.85
CA GLU A 220 -13.08 3.91 -12.26
C GLU A 220 -14.21 4.81 -12.78
N SER A 221 -15.19 5.13 -11.93
CA SER A 221 -16.28 6.05 -12.29
C SER A 221 -15.89 7.53 -12.31
N ILE A 222 -14.80 7.89 -11.63
CA ILE A 222 -14.28 9.27 -11.53
C ILE A 222 -13.12 9.50 -12.51
N MET A 223 -12.42 8.43 -12.93
CA MET A 223 -11.38 8.55 -13.95
C MET A 223 -12.01 8.79 -15.31
N PRO A 224 -11.69 9.87 -16.01
CA PRO A 224 -12.04 9.98 -17.42
C PRO A 224 -11.38 8.81 -18.15
N ASN A 225 -12.07 8.28 -19.17
CA ASN A 225 -11.69 7.17 -20.05
C ASN A 225 -10.37 7.39 -20.84
N THR A 226 -9.37 8.02 -20.26
CA THR A 226 -8.14 8.50 -20.92
C THR A 226 -6.90 7.67 -20.68
N TYR A 227 -6.99 6.55 -19.93
CA TYR A 227 -5.85 5.65 -19.84
C TYR A 227 -5.78 4.76 -21.08
N LYS A 228 -5.28 5.32 -22.19
CA LYS A 228 -4.73 4.53 -23.29
C LYS A 228 -3.31 4.12 -22.89
N GLU A 229 -3.12 2.82 -22.68
CA GLU A 229 -1.78 2.23 -22.51
C GLU A 229 -0.86 2.78 -23.62
N SER A 230 0.28 3.33 -23.26
CA SER A 230 1.22 3.84 -24.25
C SER A 230 1.72 2.69 -25.13
N ARG A 231 2.04 2.97 -26.40
CA ARG A 231 2.53 1.95 -27.35
C ARG A 231 3.76 1.21 -26.82
N SER A 232 4.59 1.86 -26.01
CA SER A 232 5.76 1.26 -25.35
C SER A 232 5.38 0.29 -24.24
N GLU A 233 4.33 0.58 -23.47
CA GLU A 233 3.84 -0.31 -22.41
C GLU A 233 3.14 -1.54 -23.00
N GLN A 234 2.41 -1.37 -24.10
CA GLN A 234 1.83 -2.49 -24.86
C GLN A 234 2.91 -3.42 -25.41
N MET A 235 3.97 -2.87 -25.99
CA MET A 235 5.10 -3.64 -26.50
C MET A 235 5.85 -4.41 -25.39
N GLN A 236 6.11 -3.77 -24.24
CA GLN A 236 6.73 -4.43 -23.09
C GLN A 236 5.87 -5.58 -22.54
N ARG A 237 4.56 -5.37 -22.51
CA ARG A 237 3.59 -6.38 -22.05
C ARG A 237 3.58 -7.59 -22.98
N GLU A 238 3.62 -7.35 -24.27
CA GLU A 238 3.66 -8.40 -25.30
C GLU A 238 4.97 -9.18 -25.28
N GLN A 239 6.12 -8.50 -25.10
CA GLN A 239 7.42 -9.14 -24.93
C GLN A 239 7.46 -10.04 -23.68
N THR A 240 6.95 -9.57 -22.55
CA THR A 240 6.87 -10.35 -21.31
C THR A 240 5.96 -11.57 -21.46
N ARG A 241 4.84 -11.43 -22.20
CA ARG A 241 3.92 -12.54 -22.49
C ARG A 241 4.58 -13.59 -23.40
N ARG A 242 5.29 -13.17 -24.42
CA ARG A 242 6.04 -14.07 -25.34
C ARG A 242 7.17 -14.81 -24.61
N ALA A 243 7.88 -14.13 -23.71
CA ALA A 243 8.92 -14.75 -22.88
C ALA A 243 8.34 -15.81 -21.94
N ALA A 244 7.21 -15.52 -21.27
CA ALA A 244 6.53 -16.47 -20.41
C ALA A 244 5.99 -17.69 -21.18
N GLN A 245 5.47 -17.50 -22.38
CA GLN A 245 5.00 -18.60 -23.24
C GLN A 245 6.18 -19.51 -23.67
N LYS A 246 7.31 -18.93 -24.08
CA LYS A 246 8.53 -19.71 -24.42
C LYS A 246 9.05 -20.52 -23.25
N LEU A 247 9.02 -19.94 -22.02
CA LEU A 247 9.43 -20.64 -20.81
C LEU A 247 8.49 -21.81 -20.52
N GLN A 248 7.18 -21.60 -20.65
CA GLN A 248 6.18 -22.65 -20.43
C GLN A 248 6.31 -23.81 -21.46
N GLN A 249 6.62 -23.48 -22.71
CA GLN A 249 6.86 -24.48 -23.75
C GLN A 249 8.12 -25.31 -23.44
N LYS A 250 9.21 -24.67 -22.98
CA LYS A 250 10.42 -25.38 -22.54
C LYS A 250 10.15 -26.32 -21.36
N VAL A 251 9.38 -25.86 -20.37
CA VAL A 251 9.00 -26.69 -19.20
C VAL A 251 8.16 -27.89 -19.64
N ASN A 252 7.23 -27.70 -20.57
CA ASN A 252 6.38 -28.77 -21.09
C ASN A 252 7.21 -29.78 -21.91
N ALA A 253 8.15 -29.31 -22.72
CA ALA A 253 9.07 -30.17 -23.50
C ALA A 253 9.99 -31.01 -22.60
N LEU A 254 10.44 -30.44 -21.46
CA LEU A 254 11.24 -31.20 -20.49
C LEU A 254 10.41 -32.25 -19.73
N LYS A 255 9.11 -32.06 -19.58
CA LYS A 255 8.20 -33.01 -18.93
C LYS A 255 7.70 -34.13 -19.84
N SER A 256 7.78 -33.94 -21.16
CA SER A 256 7.35 -34.95 -22.17
C SER A 256 8.52 -35.77 -22.74
N GLY A 257 9.74 -35.47 -22.32
CA GLY A 257 10.94 -36.19 -22.75
C GLY A 257 11.48 -37.16 -21.71
N THR A 258 10.73 -37.47 -20.66
CA THR A 258 10.91 -38.55 -19.69
C THR A 258 9.74 -39.51 -19.80
#